data_ac9c4c952870e49ad333392d4d558e44
#
_entry.id   ac9c4c952870e49ad333392d4d558e44
#
_cell.length_a   1.000
_cell.length_b   1.000
_cell.length_c   1.000
_cell.angle_alpha   90.00
_cell.angle_beta   90.00
_cell.angle_gamma   90.00
#
_symmetry.space_group_name_H-M   'P 1'
#
loop_
_entity.id
_entity.type
_entity.pdbx_description
1 polymer ?
#
loop_
_entity_poly.entity_id
_entity_poly.type
_entity_poly.pdbx_seq_one_letter_code
_entity_poly.pdbx_strand_id
1 'polypeptide(L)'
;MKNKITLLAICCMAFTSQSFAHALWIETASTGKTGQKQEVKVFYGEYVENTPDSVKNWYSDVKDFTLWLTGPDQQKTQLTCSPGVNYFVANFTPQQDGLYSLTVTHNAKDLGGTTLYQFDAAAVVKVGAVAANTPVTNTNELSSFIDPASVNKVNKPLNIQALFKGQPTEKLHIEIVAPSGWSREITTDAKGFASFTPLWPGRYMVEVTKFEKVSGVHHEKPYQAIWRGATLCIDVK
;
A
#
# COMPACT_ATOMS: atom_id res chain seq x y z
N MET A 1 34.73 -37.50 -27.42
CA MET A 1 33.98 -37.22 -26.18
C MET A 1 34.23 -35.79 -25.68
N LYS A 2 34.02 -34.73 -26.51
CA LYS A 2 34.32 -33.33 -26.14
C LYS A 2 33.13 -32.38 -26.26
N ASN A 3 31.91 -32.84 -26.57
CA ASN A 3 30.75 -31.97 -26.84
C ASN A 3 29.59 -32.08 -25.85
N LYS A 4 29.79 -32.65 -24.62
CA LYS A 4 28.72 -32.79 -23.62
C LYS A 4 28.82 -31.85 -22.41
N ILE A 5 29.91 -31.09 -22.32
CA ILE A 5 30.14 -30.20 -21.16
C ILE A 5 29.66 -28.77 -21.40
N THR A 6 29.46 -28.37 -22.67
CA THR A 6 29.05 -26.99 -23.02
C THR A 6 27.57 -26.73 -22.83
N LEU A 7 26.73 -27.79 -22.73
CA LEU A 7 25.28 -27.66 -22.61
C LEU A 7 24.81 -27.45 -21.16
N LEU A 8 25.67 -27.75 -20.17
CA LEU A 8 25.30 -27.62 -18.74
C LEU A 8 25.54 -26.22 -18.18
N ALA A 9 26.35 -25.40 -18.86
CA ALA A 9 26.69 -24.06 -18.39
C ALA A 9 25.66 -22.98 -18.78
N ILE A 10 24.72 -23.27 -19.71
CA ILE A 10 23.72 -22.29 -20.19
C ILE A 10 22.44 -22.33 -19.34
N CYS A 11 22.22 -23.37 -18.54
CA CYS A 11 20.99 -23.54 -17.74
C CYS A 11 20.99 -22.82 -16.38
N CYS A 12 22.09 -22.19 -15.98
CA CYS A 12 22.20 -21.54 -14.65
C CYS A 12 22.13 -20.01 -14.65
N MET A 13 21.74 -19.38 -15.76
CA MET A 13 21.53 -17.93 -15.80
C MET A 13 20.03 -17.55 -15.97
N ALA A 14 19.16 -18.28 -15.32
CA ALA A 14 17.88 -17.67 -14.94
C ALA A 14 18.17 -16.71 -13.76
N PHE A 15 18.71 -15.53 -14.04
CA PHE A 15 18.62 -14.42 -13.12
C PHE A 15 17.13 -14.13 -12.94
N THR A 16 16.54 -14.67 -11.89
CA THR A 16 15.35 -14.09 -11.32
C THR A 16 15.78 -12.72 -10.84
N SER A 17 15.61 -11.70 -11.68
CA SER A 17 15.58 -10.33 -11.21
C SER A 17 14.37 -10.29 -10.28
N GLN A 18 14.60 -10.44 -8.98
CA GLN A 18 13.66 -9.98 -7.98
C GLN A 18 13.56 -8.47 -8.26
N SER A 19 12.50 -8.09 -8.94
CA SER A 19 12.10 -6.70 -9.03
C SER A 19 11.61 -6.34 -7.63
N PHE A 20 12.52 -5.87 -6.78
CA PHE A 20 12.15 -5.25 -5.52
C PHE A 20 11.34 -4.01 -5.90
N ALA A 21 10.05 -4.09 -5.69
CA ALA A 21 9.16 -2.95 -5.93
C ALA A 21 9.12 -2.15 -4.63
N HIS A 22 9.80 -1.00 -4.62
CA HIS A 22 9.67 -0.04 -3.53
C HIS A 22 8.20 0.34 -3.38
N ALA A 23 7.71 0.27 -2.15
CA ALA A 23 6.36 0.65 -1.78
C ALA A 23 6.36 1.95 -0.97
N LEU A 24 5.28 2.70 -1.07
CA LEU A 24 4.94 3.78 -0.15
C LEU A 24 3.87 3.25 0.80
N TRP A 25 4.04 3.40 2.13
CA TRP A 25 3.04 2.91 3.07
C TRP A 25 2.84 3.84 4.26
N ILE A 26 1.68 3.71 4.89
CA ILE A 26 1.29 4.49 6.07
C ILE A 26 1.22 3.56 7.28
N GLU A 27 1.87 3.96 8.37
CA GLU A 27 1.75 3.31 9.67
C GLU A 27 1.12 4.27 10.70
N THR A 28 0.10 3.77 11.37
CA THR A 28 -0.54 4.42 12.51
C THR A 28 -1.20 3.34 13.37
N ALA A 29 -1.59 3.66 14.60
CA ALA A 29 -2.42 2.76 15.38
C ALA A 29 -3.81 2.64 14.73
N SER A 30 -4.31 1.42 14.56
CA SER A 30 -5.60 1.14 13.92
C SER A 30 -6.81 1.62 14.76
N THR A 31 -6.57 2.00 16.02
CA THR A 31 -7.59 2.56 16.92
C THR A 31 -7.11 3.84 17.56
N GLY A 32 -8.01 4.81 17.73
CA GLY A 32 -7.76 6.09 18.40
C GLY A 32 -8.84 6.42 19.43
N LYS A 33 -8.69 7.56 20.09
CA LYS A 33 -9.69 8.12 21.02
C LYS A 33 -9.92 9.58 20.69
N THR A 34 -11.18 10.01 20.78
CA THR A 34 -11.56 11.42 20.64
C THR A 34 -10.77 12.30 21.62
N GLY A 35 -10.23 13.41 21.13
CA GLY A 35 -9.39 14.35 21.87
C GLY A 35 -7.95 13.89 22.11
N GLN A 36 -7.55 12.68 21.71
CA GLN A 36 -6.17 12.20 21.84
C GLN A 36 -5.40 12.30 20.54
N LYS A 37 -4.16 12.77 20.64
CA LYS A 37 -3.25 12.88 19.49
C LYS A 37 -2.94 11.51 18.89
N GLN A 38 -3.12 11.38 17.59
CA GLN A 38 -2.81 10.21 16.77
C GLN A 38 -1.58 10.52 15.91
N GLU A 39 -0.54 9.70 16.04
CA GLU A 39 0.66 9.79 15.19
C GLU A 39 0.49 8.97 13.92
N VAL A 40 0.98 9.50 12.82
CA VAL A 40 0.97 8.88 11.49
C VAL A 40 2.38 8.95 10.92
N LYS A 41 2.91 7.84 10.46
CA LYS A 41 4.18 7.78 9.76
C LYS A 41 3.98 7.31 8.33
N VAL A 42 4.68 7.95 7.40
CA VAL A 42 4.71 7.56 5.99
C VAL A 42 6.13 7.13 5.68
N PHE A 43 6.27 5.95 5.10
CA PHE A 43 7.53 5.32 4.74
C PHE A 43 7.58 5.04 3.24
N TYR A 44 8.78 4.85 2.73
CA TYR A 44 9.05 4.39 1.38
C TYR A 44 10.26 3.46 1.40
N GLY A 45 10.24 2.38 0.61
CA GLY A 45 11.35 1.41 0.54
C GLY A 45 10.87 -0.02 0.41
N GLU A 46 11.72 -0.97 0.80
CA GLU A 46 11.44 -2.41 0.75
C GLU A 46 10.80 -2.89 2.05
N TYR A 47 9.48 -3.07 2.04
CA TYR A 47 8.75 -3.51 3.23
C TYR A 47 9.11 -4.95 3.65
N VAL A 48 9.26 -5.86 2.67
CA VAL A 48 9.60 -7.28 2.91
C VAL A 48 10.88 -7.42 3.71
N GLU A 49 11.86 -6.59 3.43
CA GLU A 49 13.16 -6.59 4.13
C GLU A 49 13.16 -5.77 5.42
N ASN A 50 12.04 -5.10 5.72
CA ASN A 50 11.94 -4.13 6.82
C ASN A 50 13.04 -3.05 6.76
N THR A 51 13.35 -2.60 5.56
CA THR A 51 14.40 -1.61 5.29
C THR A 51 13.82 -0.37 4.60
N PRO A 52 13.13 0.52 5.34
CA PRO A 52 12.67 1.77 4.77
C PRO A 52 13.85 2.67 4.40
N ASP A 53 13.75 3.28 3.23
CA ASP A 53 14.78 4.16 2.70
C ASP A 53 14.92 5.44 3.53
N SER A 54 16.15 5.93 3.62
CA SER A 54 16.38 7.31 4.09
C SER A 54 15.63 8.30 3.18
N VAL A 55 14.90 9.25 3.77
CA VAL A 55 14.07 10.24 3.05
C VAL A 55 14.82 10.94 1.91
N LYS A 56 16.12 11.18 2.07
CA LYS A 56 16.98 11.78 1.03
C LYS A 56 17.16 10.91 -0.22
N ASN A 57 16.92 9.59 -0.09
CA ASN A 57 17.13 8.61 -1.16
C ASN A 57 15.81 8.14 -1.79
N TRP A 58 14.66 8.69 -1.37
CA TRP A 58 13.37 8.32 -1.97
C TRP A 58 13.37 8.61 -3.46
N TYR A 59 12.80 7.69 -4.22
CA TYR A 59 12.78 7.76 -5.68
C TYR A 59 12.12 9.06 -6.17
N SER A 60 12.76 9.72 -7.12
CA SER A 60 12.22 10.91 -7.79
C SER A 60 11.80 12.00 -6.78
N ASP A 61 10.54 12.36 -6.82
CA ASP A 61 9.86 13.32 -5.95
C ASP A 61 8.82 12.66 -5.02
N VAL A 62 8.92 11.35 -4.78
CA VAL A 62 7.97 10.65 -3.89
C VAL A 62 7.89 11.29 -2.50
N LYS A 63 8.99 11.87 -2.01
CA LYS A 63 9.03 12.63 -0.74
C LYS A 63 8.15 13.89 -0.72
N ASP A 64 7.72 14.38 -1.89
CA ASP A 64 6.85 15.55 -2.02
C ASP A 64 5.36 15.17 -2.05
N PHE A 65 5.03 13.96 -1.57
CA PHE A 65 3.67 13.45 -1.46
C PHE A 65 2.78 14.38 -0.61
N THR A 66 1.47 14.24 -0.80
CA THR A 66 0.47 14.89 0.06
C THR A 66 -0.29 13.85 0.86
N LEU A 67 -0.28 13.98 2.19
CA LEU A 67 -1.06 13.14 3.10
C LEU A 67 -2.42 13.79 3.39
N TRP A 68 -3.49 13.07 3.08
CA TRP A 68 -4.85 13.49 3.33
C TRP A 68 -5.49 12.72 4.47
N LEU A 69 -6.22 13.42 5.32
CA LEU A 69 -7.11 12.88 6.34
C LEU A 69 -8.55 13.14 5.93
N THR A 70 -9.39 12.10 5.90
CA THR A 70 -10.84 12.22 5.74
C THR A 70 -11.52 11.74 7.00
N GLY A 71 -12.26 12.61 7.66
CA GLY A 71 -12.99 12.32 8.90
C GLY A 71 -14.36 11.65 8.67
N PRO A 72 -15.07 11.30 9.76
CA PRO A 72 -16.42 10.74 9.69
C PRO A 72 -17.45 11.66 9.04
N ASP A 73 -17.22 12.98 9.10
CA ASP A 73 -18.00 14.02 8.44
C ASP A 73 -17.69 14.18 6.95
N GLN A 74 -16.84 13.32 6.40
CA GLN A 74 -16.34 13.33 5.02
C GLN A 74 -15.53 14.59 4.66
N GLN A 75 -15.13 15.40 5.65
CA GLN A 75 -14.24 16.51 5.42
C GLN A 75 -12.84 16.00 5.16
N LYS A 76 -12.23 16.48 4.07
CA LYS A 76 -10.87 16.13 3.66
C LYS A 76 -9.91 17.25 4.04
N THR A 77 -8.90 16.93 4.85
CA THR A 77 -7.90 17.88 5.35
C THR A 77 -6.50 17.39 5.01
N GLN A 78 -5.66 18.28 4.51
CA GLN A 78 -4.24 17.98 4.32
C GLN A 78 -3.51 18.02 5.65
N LEU A 79 -2.74 16.96 5.95
CA LEU A 79 -1.87 16.93 7.12
C LEU A 79 -0.47 17.43 6.78
N THR A 80 0.07 18.30 7.63
CA THR A 80 1.47 18.71 7.52
C THR A 80 2.38 17.58 7.98
N CYS A 81 3.31 17.17 7.11
CA CYS A 81 4.29 16.14 7.39
C CYS A 81 5.66 16.77 7.65
N SER A 82 6.37 16.26 8.65
CA SER A 82 7.76 16.62 8.95
C SER A 82 8.69 15.45 8.66
N PRO A 83 9.84 15.65 7.99
CA PRO A 83 10.77 14.58 7.69
C PRO A 83 11.50 14.08 8.94
N GLY A 84 11.61 12.76 9.08
CA GLY A 84 12.55 12.06 9.93
C GLY A 84 13.75 11.55 9.12
N VAL A 85 14.45 10.53 9.62
CA VAL A 85 15.58 9.92 8.91
C VAL A 85 15.10 9.07 7.74
N ASN A 86 14.12 8.20 7.98
CA ASN A 86 13.59 7.21 7.04
C ASN A 86 12.05 7.19 6.95
N TYR A 87 11.39 8.24 7.42
CA TYR A 87 9.93 8.42 7.35
C TYR A 87 9.57 9.89 7.38
N PHE A 88 8.33 10.20 7.03
CA PHE A 88 7.68 11.44 7.41
C PHE A 88 6.69 11.20 8.53
N VAL A 89 6.56 12.16 9.45
CA VAL A 89 5.59 12.10 10.56
C VAL A 89 4.58 13.22 10.45
N ALA A 90 3.32 12.87 10.66
CA ALA A 90 2.20 13.79 10.83
C ALA A 90 1.42 13.42 12.09
N ASN A 91 0.54 14.32 12.52
CA ASN A 91 -0.34 14.07 13.64
C ASN A 91 -1.71 14.67 13.36
N PHE A 92 -2.75 14.03 13.89
CA PHE A 92 -4.08 14.61 13.98
C PHE A 92 -4.72 14.28 15.32
N THR A 93 -5.76 15.02 15.67
CA THR A 93 -6.54 14.78 16.90
C THR A 93 -7.98 14.55 16.49
N PRO A 94 -8.52 13.32 16.59
CA PRO A 94 -9.93 13.04 16.30
C PRO A 94 -10.86 13.91 17.14
N GLN A 95 -11.85 14.54 16.53
CA GLN A 95 -12.81 15.40 17.22
C GLN A 95 -14.12 14.69 17.57
N GLN A 96 -14.38 13.52 16.95
CA GLN A 96 -15.58 12.73 17.16
C GLN A 96 -15.31 11.24 16.90
N ASP A 97 -16.21 10.40 17.35
CA ASP A 97 -16.17 8.96 17.07
C ASP A 97 -16.47 8.69 15.59
N GLY A 98 -15.87 7.64 15.03
CA GLY A 98 -16.07 7.23 13.65
C GLY A 98 -14.79 6.70 12.99
N LEU A 99 -14.83 6.58 11.66
CA LEU A 99 -13.69 6.17 10.85
C LEU A 99 -12.96 7.39 10.30
N TYR A 100 -11.65 7.39 10.50
CA TYR A 100 -10.72 8.34 9.90
C TYR A 100 -9.88 7.60 8.87
N SER A 101 -9.90 8.08 7.63
CA SER A 101 -9.12 7.53 6.54
C SER A 101 -7.94 8.43 6.22
N LEU A 102 -6.75 7.85 6.16
CA LEU A 102 -5.51 8.50 5.76
C LEU A 102 -5.14 7.98 4.38
N THR A 103 -4.86 8.88 3.43
CA THR A 103 -4.55 8.49 2.06
C THR A 103 -3.42 9.32 1.47
N VAL A 104 -2.60 8.67 0.66
CA VAL A 104 -1.63 9.28 -0.25
C VAL A 104 -1.90 8.74 -1.64
N THR A 105 -1.83 9.60 -2.65
CA THR A 105 -1.66 9.24 -4.05
C THR A 105 -0.58 10.14 -4.64
N HIS A 106 0.42 9.56 -5.28
CA HIS A 106 1.56 10.29 -5.85
C HIS A 106 2.03 9.65 -7.15
N ASN A 107 2.03 10.42 -8.21
CA ASN A 107 2.66 10.05 -9.47
C ASN A 107 4.11 10.54 -9.45
N ALA A 108 5.07 9.62 -9.48
CA ALA A 108 6.47 10.01 -9.50
C ALA A 108 6.80 10.84 -10.75
N LYS A 109 7.51 11.94 -10.56
CA LYS A 109 7.90 12.86 -11.64
C LYS A 109 8.77 12.19 -12.70
N ASP A 110 9.69 11.32 -12.27
CA ASP A 110 10.57 10.61 -13.18
C ASP A 110 9.95 9.27 -13.59
N LEU A 111 10.11 8.93 -14.86
CA LEU A 111 9.66 7.66 -15.40
C LEU A 111 10.71 6.57 -15.13
N GLY A 112 10.29 5.36 -14.82
CA GLY A 112 11.14 4.16 -14.88
C GLY A 112 11.20 3.64 -16.33
N GLY A 113 12.17 4.10 -17.10
CA GLY A 113 12.20 3.86 -18.54
C GLY A 113 11.02 4.54 -19.23
N THR A 114 10.02 3.79 -19.70
CA THR A 114 8.78 4.30 -20.30
C THR A 114 7.56 4.06 -19.41
N THR A 115 7.75 3.74 -18.13
CA THR A 115 6.68 3.47 -17.17
C THR A 115 6.51 4.64 -16.21
N LEU A 116 5.29 5.13 -16.08
CA LEU A 116 4.89 6.03 -15.00
C LEU A 116 4.58 5.20 -13.75
N TYR A 117 5.21 5.56 -12.62
CA TYR A 117 4.93 4.94 -11.32
C TYR A 117 3.95 5.79 -10.52
N GLN A 118 2.87 5.15 -10.06
CA GLN A 118 1.91 5.73 -9.13
C GLN A 118 1.95 4.96 -7.81
N PHE A 119 2.19 5.70 -6.72
CA PHE A 119 2.22 5.17 -5.37
C PHE A 119 0.96 5.62 -4.63
N ASP A 120 0.14 4.66 -4.25
CA ASP A 120 -1.05 4.83 -3.43
C ASP A 120 -0.83 4.18 -2.07
N ALA A 121 -1.22 4.86 -1.00
CA ALA A 121 -1.18 4.28 0.35
C ALA A 121 -2.44 4.68 1.12
N ALA A 122 -2.90 3.80 2.00
CA ALA A 122 -4.03 4.07 2.88
C ALA A 122 -3.80 3.50 4.28
N ALA A 123 -4.45 4.14 5.26
CA ALA A 123 -4.62 3.59 6.60
C ALA A 123 -5.98 4.03 7.16
N VAL A 124 -6.56 3.21 8.04
CA VAL A 124 -7.84 3.49 8.68
C VAL A 124 -7.67 3.48 10.19
N VAL A 125 -8.17 4.53 10.83
CA VAL A 125 -8.18 4.65 12.30
C VAL A 125 -9.64 4.63 12.77
N LYS A 126 -9.98 3.64 13.60
CA LYS A 126 -11.27 3.53 14.25
C LYS A 126 -11.23 4.29 15.59
N VAL A 127 -12.11 5.27 15.74
CA VAL A 127 -12.26 6.06 16.96
C VAL A 127 -13.60 5.76 17.60
N GLY A 128 -13.60 5.30 18.85
CA GLY A 128 -14.81 4.97 19.59
C GLY A 128 -15.67 3.88 18.94
N ALA A 129 -16.99 4.03 19.07
CA ALA A 129 -17.96 3.09 18.51
C ALA A 129 -18.20 3.40 17.01
N VAL A 130 -18.08 2.39 16.17
CA VAL A 130 -18.37 2.49 14.73
C VAL A 130 -19.38 1.42 14.37
N ALA A 131 -20.44 1.82 13.66
CA ALA A 131 -21.46 0.90 13.19
C ALA A 131 -20.87 -0.10 12.18
N ALA A 132 -21.42 -1.32 12.15
CA ALA A 132 -21.07 -2.28 11.13
C ALA A 132 -21.37 -1.71 9.73
N ASN A 133 -20.51 -2.05 8.76
CA ASN A 133 -20.61 -1.56 7.37
C ASN A 133 -20.49 -0.04 7.19
N THR A 134 -19.93 0.69 8.17
CA THR A 134 -19.56 2.08 7.95
C THR A 134 -18.54 2.15 6.80
N PRO A 135 -18.82 2.90 5.72
CA PRO A 135 -17.93 2.93 4.57
C PRO A 135 -16.60 3.59 4.91
N VAL A 136 -15.54 3.02 4.41
CA VAL A 136 -14.19 3.63 4.44
C VAL A 136 -14.05 4.50 3.21
N THR A 137 -13.71 5.76 3.38
CA THR A 137 -13.46 6.67 2.27
C THR A 137 -12.01 6.55 1.81
N ASN A 138 -11.80 6.06 0.60
CA ASN A 138 -10.52 6.06 -0.08
C ASN A 138 -10.76 6.40 -1.56
N THR A 139 -10.26 7.54 -1.99
CA THR A 139 -10.46 8.07 -3.35
C THR A 139 -9.27 7.81 -4.27
N ASN A 140 -8.28 7.02 -3.85
CA ASN A 140 -7.15 6.62 -4.67
C ASN A 140 -7.63 5.78 -5.86
N GLU A 141 -6.94 5.89 -6.99
CA GLU A 141 -7.32 5.21 -8.23
C GLU A 141 -7.25 3.69 -8.08
N LEU A 142 -6.20 3.19 -7.41
CA LEU A 142 -6.08 1.82 -6.93
C LEU A 142 -6.23 1.84 -5.41
N SER A 143 -7.08 0.98 -4.85
CA SER A 143 -7.36 0.98 -3.43
C SER A 143 -7.72 -0.41 -2.92
N SER A 144 -7.40 -0.66 -1.64
CA SER A 144 -7.78 -1.88 -0.94
C SER A 144 -8.47 -1.56 0.38
N PHE A 145 -9.35 -2.46 0.80
CA PHE A 145 -10.18 -2.31 2.00
C PHE A 145 -10.26 -3.62 2.76
N ILE A 146 -10.30 -3.51 4.07
CA ILE A 146 -10.68 -4.57 4.99
C ILE A 146 -11.77 -3.99 5.88
N ASP A 147 -12.78 -4.79 6.23
CA ASP A 147 -13.86 -4.33 7.11
C ASP A 147 -13.28 -3.82 8.43
N PRO A 148 -13.36 -2.50 8.72
CA PRO A 148 -12.81 -1.92 9.94
C PRO A 148 -13.57 -2.33 11.21
N ALA A 149 -14.77 -2.91 11.09
CA ALA A 149 -15.51 -3.47 12.21
C ALA A 149 -15.03 -4.89 12.55
N SER A 150 -14.33 -5.56 11.65
CA SER A 150 -13.76 -6.88 11.90
C SER A 150 -12.59 -6.82 12.88
N VAL A 151 -12.45 -7.86 13.69
CA VAL A 151 -11.26 -8.06 14.51
C VAL A 151 -10.34 -9.03 13.77
N ASN A 152 -9.24 -8.51 13.25
CA ASN A 152 -8.26 -9.32 12.54
C ASN A 152 -7.55 -10.24 13.54
N LYS A 153 -7.70 -11.54 13.40
CA LYS A 153 -7.14 -12.54 14.30
C LYS A 153 -6.36 -13.60 13.53
N VAL A 154 -5.33 -14.13 14.19
CA VAL A 154 -4.61 -15.32 13.73
C VAL A 154 -5.58 -16.47 13.48
N ASN A 155 -5.36 -17.21 12.39
CA ASN A 155 -6.18 -18.37 11.95
C ASN A 155 -7.64 -18.01 11.63
N LYS A 156 -7.96 -16.75 11.38
CA LYS A 156 -9.28 -16.33 10.89
C LYS A 156 -9.14 -15.69 9.51
N PRO A 157 -9.97 -16.09 8.53
CA PRO A 157 -9.93 -15.49 7.21
C PRO A 157 -10.20 -13.98 7.26
N LEU A 158 -9.40 -13.21 6.54
CA LEU A 158 -9.58 -11.79 6.25
C LEU A 158 -9.99 -11.68 4.79
N ASN A 159 -11.04 -10.92 4.53
CA ASN A 159 -11.47 -10.58 3.18
C ASN A 159 -10.92 -9.20 2.82
N ILE A 160 -10.17 -9.16 1.74
CA ILE A 160 -9.61 -7.94 1.15
C ILE A 160 -10.48 -7.62 -0.07
N GLN A 161 -11.02 -6.42 -0.14
CA GLN A 161 -11.64 -5.90 -1.34
C GLN A 161 -10.66 -4.94 -2.01
N ALA A 162 -10.42 -5.11 -3.30
CA ALA A 162 -9.61 -4.18 -4.08
C ALA A 162 -10.43 -3.58 -5.23
N LEU A 163 -10.28 -2.27 -5.39
CA LEU A 163 -10.99 -1.49 -6.41
C LEU A 163 -9.98 -0.78 -7.30
N PHE A 164 -10.32 -0.70 -8.59
CA PHE A 164 -9.63 0.18 -9.53
C PHE A 164 -10.63 1.19 -10.10
N LYS A 165 -10.31 2.47 -9.97
CA LYS A 165 -11.20 3.60 -10.34
C LYS A 165 -12.59 3.49 -9.69
N GLY A 166 -12.61 3.06 -8.42
CA GLY A 166 -13.84 2.87 -7.65
C GLY A 166 -14.68 1.66 -8.04
N GLN A 167 -14.20 0.79 -8.96
CA GLN A 167 -14.91 -0.40 -9.41
C GLN A 167 -14.22 -1.69 -8.95
N PRO A 168 -14.99 -2.69 -8.47
CA PRO A 168 -14.45 -4.02 -8.22
C PRO A 168 -13.75 -4.56 -9.47
N THR A 169 -12.53 -5.04 -9.30
CA THR A 169 -11.69 -5.46 -10.43
C THR A 169 -11.13 -6.86 -10.19
N GLU A 170 -11.37 -7.75 -11.15
CA GLU A 170 -10.85 -9.11 -11.15
C GLU A 170 -9.35 -9.16 -11.48
N LYS A 171 -8.67 -10.16 -10.92
CA LYS A 171 -7.26 -10.47 -11.24
C LYS A 171 -6.28 -9.33 -10.88
N LEU A 172 -6.62 -8.48 -9.92
CA LEU A 172 -5.62 -7.62 -9.31
C LEU A 172 -4.66 -8.49 -8.50
N HIS A 173 -3.38 -8.28 -8.69
CA HIS A 173 -2.35 -8.95 -7.92
C HIS A 173 -2.27 -8.33 -6.54
N ILE A 174 -2.23 -9.17 -5.51
CA ILE A 174 -2.11 -8.76 -4.11
C ILE A 174 -0.96 -9.54 -3.48
N GLU A 175 0.04 -8.82 -3.00
CA GLU A 175 1.06 -9.36 -2.11
C GLU A 175 0.71 -9.04 -0.67
N ILE A 176 0.81 -10.05 0.20
CA ILE A 176 0.58 -9.90 1.64
C ILE A 176 1.88 -10.23 2.34
N VAL A 177 2.44 -9.26 3.01
CA VAL A 177 3.70 -9.40 3.74
C VAL A 177 3.43 -9.48 5.24
N ALA A 178 3.87 -10.57 5.86
CA ALA A 178 3.74 -10.82 7.29
C ALA A 178 4.81 -10.09 8.11
N PRO A 179 4.63 -9.93 9.44
CA PRO A 179 5.63 -9.32 10.33
C PRO A 179 7.01 -10.00 10.31
N SER A 180 7.05 -11.27 9.90
CA SER A 180 8.30 -12.05 9.78
C SER A 180 9.05 -11.85 8.46
N GLY A 181 8.54 -11.03 7.54
CA GLY A 181 9.04 -10.91 6.17
C GLY A 181 8.56 -12.02 5.22
N TRP A 182 7.78 -13.02 5.72
CA TRP A 182 7.14 -13.99 4.84
C TRP A 182 6.06 -13.31 4.00
N SER A 183 6.03 -13.60 2.71
CA SER A 183 5.02 -13.04 1.82
C SER A 183 4.19 -14.12 1.12
N ARG A 184 3.02 -13.73 0.65
CA ARG A 184 2.11 -14.54 -0.15
C ARG A 184 1.40 -13.71 -1.20
N GLU A 185 1.40 -14.23 -2.40
CA GLU A 185 0.64 -13.67 -3.52
C GLU A 185 -0.74 -14.33 -3.64
N ILE A 186 -1.75 -13.52 -3.88
CA ILE A 186 -3.12 -13.91 -4.19
C ILE A 186 -3.69 -12.97 -5.25
N THR A 187 -4.83 -13.28 -5.82
CA THR A 187 -5.51 -12.41 -6.78
C THR A 187 -6.98 -12.24 -6.42
N THR A 188 -7.55 -11.11 -6.85
CA THR A 188 -8.98 -10.83 -6.67
C THR A 188 -9.84 -11.67 -7.60
N ASP A 189 -11.04 -12.02 -7.11
CA ASP A 189 -12.13 -12.62 -7.89
C ASP A 189 -12.88 -11.58 -8.75
N ALA A 190 -13.93 -12.02 -9.46
CA ALA A 190 -14.76 -11.18 -10.31
C ALA A 190 -15.52 -10.05 -9.56
N LYS A 191 -15.61 -10.14 -8.24
CA LYS A 191 -16.21 -9.12 -7.37
C LYS A 191 -15.17 -8.23 -6.69
N GLY A 192 -13.89 -8.38 -7.07
CA GLY A 192 -12.78 -7.63 -6.48
C GLY A 192 -12.37 -8.12 -5.09
N PHE A 193 -12.77 -9.32 -4.65
CA PHE A 193 -12.39 -9.87 -3.35
C PHE A 193 -11.27 -10.90 -3.46
N ALA A 194 -10.43 -10.92 -2.42
CA ALA A 194 -9.48 -11.98 -2.15
C ALA A 194 -9.52 -12.34 -0.66
N SER A 195 -9.18 -13.57 -0.30
CA SER A 195 -9.17 -14.02 1.09
C SER A 195 -7.79 -14.52 1.48
N PHE A 196 -7.37 -14.16 2.68
CA PHE A 196 -6.11 -14.54 3.29
C PHE A 196 -6.33 -14.92 4.76
N THR A 197 -5.62 -15.93 5.24
CA THR A 197 -5.66 -16.33 6.67
C THR A 197 -4.30 -16.05 7.30
N PRO A 198 -4.18 -15.03 8.19
CA PRO A 198 -2.93 -14.73 8.87
C PRO A 198 -2.53 -15.83 9.84
N LEU A 199 -1.24 -16.15 9.88
CA LEU A 199 -0.68 -17.23 10.72
C LEU A 199 -0.01 -16.70 12.00
N TRP A 200 0.36 -15.43 12.04
CA TRP A 200 1.08 -14.81 13.15
C TRP A 200 0.39 -13.51 13.57
N PRO A 201 0.51 -13.11 14.85
CA PRO A 201 0.12 -11.78 15.27
C PRO A 201 1.13 -10.74 14.80
N GLY A 202 0.69 -9.50 14.63
CA GLY A 202 1.53 -8.36 14.27
C GLY A 202 1.00 -7.58 13.07
N ARG A 203 1.83 -6.69 12.54
CA ARG A 203 1.46 -5.85 11.40
C ARG A 203 1.76 -6.55 10.09
N TYR A 204 0.76 -6.62 9.23
CA TYR A 204 0.86 -7.08 7.85
C TYR A 204 0.74 -5.89 6.92
N MET A 205 1.45 -5.92 5.80
CA MET A 205 1.18 -5.06 4.65
C MET A 205 0.43 -5.84 3.59
N VAL A 206 -0.61 -5.23 3.04
CA VAL A 206 -1.32 -5.66 1.85
C VAL A 206 -0.94 -4.69 0.74
N GLU A 207 -0.29 -5.16 -0.30
CA GLU A 207 0.02 -4.38 -1.50
C GLU A 207 -0.78 -4.90 -2.67
N VAL A 208 -1.59 -4.05 -3.27
CA VAL A 208 -2.31 -4.33 -4.52
C VAL A 208 -1.56 -3.66 -5.65
N THR A 209 -1.25 -4.40 -6.71
CA THR A 209 -0.57 -3.84 -7.87
C THR A 209 -1.39 -3.97 -9.14
N LYS A 210 -1.23 -2.99 -10.04
CA LYS A 210 -1.83 -2.99 -11.37
C LYS A 210 -0.88 -2.36 -12.39
N PHE A 211 -0.57 -3.13 -13.41
CA PHE A 211 0.18 -2.66 -14.58
C PHE A 211 -0.77 -2.50 -15.78
N GLU A 212 -0.74 -1.32 -16.40
CA GLU A 212 -1.54 -1.01 -17.59
C GLU A 212 -0.65 -0.53 -18.72
N LYS A 213 -0.78 -1.15 -19.89
CA LYS A 213 -0.17 -0.65 -21.15
C LYS A 213 -1.05 0.47 -21.70
N VAL A 214 -0.75 1.69 -21.33
CA VAL A 214 -1.44 2.89 -21.75
C VAL A 214 -0.43 4.00 -21.99
N SER A 215 -0.51 4.66 -23.15
CA SER A 215 0.43 5.75 -23.48
C SER A 215 -0.13 7.09 -23.07
N GLY A 216 0.77 8.01 -22.72
CA GLY A 216 0.44 9.38 -22.38
C GLY A 216 1.69 10.25 -22.28
N VAL A 217 1.53 11.44 -21.71
CA VAL A 217 2.62 12.38 -21.44
C VAL A 217 2.56 12.81 -19.98
N HIS A 218 3.70 12.75 -19.29
CA HIS A 218 3.86 13.18 -17.92
C HIS A 218 5.11 14.05 -17.79
N HIS A 219 4.98 15.29 -17.32
CA HIS A 219 6.06 16.28 -17.27
C HIS A 219 6.86 16.33 -18.60
N GLU A 220 6.14 16.50 -19.72
CA GLU A 220 6.67 16.57 -21.09
C GLU A 220 7.38 15.30 -21.60
N LYS A 221 7.42 14.23 -20.81
CA LYS A 221 8.01 12.93 -21.19
C LYS A 221 6.91 11.93 -21.58
N PRO A 222 7.01 11.29 -22.77
CA PRO A 222 6.06 10.26 -23.16
C PRO A 222 6.27 8.98 -22.33
N TYR A 223 5.16 8.37 -21.88
CA TYR A 223 5.16 7.03 -21.26
C TYR A 223 4.32 6.06 -22.10
N GLN A 224 4.54 4.75 -21.89
CA GLN A 224 3.84 3.66 -22.60
C GLN A 224 3.12 2.72 -21.64
N ALA A 225 3.34 2.88 -20.36
CA ALA A 225 2.69 2.08 -19.33
C ALA A 225 2.56 2.88 -18.01
N ILE A 226 1.61 2.47 -17.18
CA ILE A 226 1.49 2.93 -15.79
C ILE A 226 1.56 1.70 -14.88
N TRP A 227 2.46 1.72 -13.91
CA TRP A 227 2.45 0.80 -12.78
C TRP A 227 1.86 1.51 -11.56
N ARG A 228 0.93 0.85 -10.88
CA ARG A 228 0.33 1.35 -9.64
C ARG A 228 0.54 0.35 -8.53
N GLY A 229 1.01 0.82 -7.38
CA GLY A 229 1.07 0.08 -6.14
C GLY A 229 0.21 0.78 -5.09
N ALA A 230 -0.70 0.05 -4.43
CA ALA A 230 -1.57 0.55 -3.38
C ALA A 230 -1.41 -0.28 -2.13
N THR A 231 -0.99 0.35 -1.03
CA THR A 231 -0.69 -0.32 0.23
C THR A 231 -1.73 -0.05 1.30
N LEU A 232 -1.95 -1.05 2.17
CA LEU A 232 -2.75 -0.97 3.39
C LEU A 232 -2.08 -1.80 4.50
N CYS A 233 -1.68 -1.16 5.59
CA CYS A 233 -1.19 -1.87 6.77
C CYS A 233 -2.35 -2.27 7.69
N ILE A 234 -2.30 -3.50 8.21
CA ILE A 234 -3.30 -4.07 9.10
C ILE A 234 -2.66 -4.70 10.33
N ASP A 235 -3.25 -4.52 11.49
CA ASP A 235 -2.82 -5.16 12.72
C ASP A 235 -3.64 -6.44 12.96
N VAL A 236 -2.96 -7.58 13.18
CA VAL A 236 -3.53 -8.89 13.49
C VAL A 236 -3.22 -9.26 14.94
N LYS A 237 -4.22 -9.73 15.70
CA LYS A 237 -4.11 -10.11 17.12
C LYS A 237 -4.15 -11.62 17.31
#